data_2003280a22c63426d825c2c8694ac40e
#
_entry.id   2003280a22c63426d825c2c8694ac40e
#
_cell.length_a   1.000
_cell.length_b   1.000
_cell.length_c   1.000
_cell.angle_alpha   90.00
_cell.angle_beta   90.00
_cell.angle_gamma   90.00
#
_symmetry.space_group_name_H-M   'P 1'
#
loop_
_entity.id
_entity.type
_entity.pdbx_description
1 polymer ?
#
loop_
_entity_poly.entity_id
_entity_poly.type
_entity_poly.pdbx_seq_one_letter_code
_entity_poly.pdbx_strand_id
1 'polypeptide(L)'
;IEETGGVGIEFSKLAFDLIIFTGSGATGKKVMASAAENLTPVILELGGKSPAIIDPDYDLAKAAERIMFAKQFNAGQICVNVDYVMVHKSQIDEFIQLCGDWLKSNVPTIASDDYTSMIDQRAYDRMIATLEDAKNYGAKIINPTGEEPNPDTRKVPVQFVVDTSPEMIIRNRETFGPLLVIITYETPEEVIEHVNSGD
;
A
#
# COMPACT_ATOMS: atom_id res chain seq x y z
N ILE A 1 1.58 -12.53 -25.58
CA ILE A 1 0.61 -13.56 -25.15
C ILE A 1 -0.44 -12.85 -24.32
N GLU A 2 -1.70 -12.89 -24.76
CA GLU A 2 -2.81 -12.34 -23.98
C GLU A 2 -3.23 -13.34 -22.91
N GLU A 3 -3.50 -12.86 -21.68
CA GLU A 3 -4.02 -13.70 -20.60
C GLU A 3 -5.51 -14.02 -20.88
N THR A 4 -5.78 -15.24 -21.27
CA THR A 4 -7.13 -15.74 -21.57
C THR A 4 -7.66 -16.75 -20.53
N GLY A 5 -7.24 -16.59 -19.27
CA GLY A 5 -7.63 -17.48 -18.15
C GLY A 5 -6.81 -18.77 -18.12
N GLY A 6 -5.84 -18.81 -17.22
CA GLY A 6 -4.99 -19.98 -17.01
C GLY A 6 -3.72 -20.04 -17.86
N VAL A 7 -3.57 -19.18 -18.86
CA VAL A 7 -2.35 -19.13 -19.69
C VAL A 7 -1.09 -18.91 -18.86
N GLY A 8 -1.14 -18.04 -17.86
CA GLY A 8 -0.01 -17.78 -16.97
C GLY A 8 0.42 -19.03 -16.18
N ILE A 9 -0.52 -19.87 -15.78
CA ILE A 9 -0.24 -21.13 -15.07
C ILE A 9 0.49 -22.11 -16.02
N GLU A 10 -0.05 -22.33 -17.20
CA GLU A 10 0.57 -23.24 -18.18
C GLU A 10 1.91 -22.72 -18.69
N PHE A 11 2.03 -21.38 -18.85
CA PHE A 11 3.28 -20.75 -19.23
C PHE A 11 4.38 -20.98 -18.18
N SER A 12 4.06 -20.88 -16.89
CA SER A 12 5.05 -21.08 -15.81
C SER A 12 5.52 -22.53 -15.66
N LYS A 13 4.88 -23.50 -16.31
CA LYS A 13 5.29 -24.91 -16.36
C LYS A 13 6.26 -25.24 -17.50
N LEU A 14 6.50 -24.31 -18.41
CA LEU A 14 7.43 -24.55 -19.51
C LEU A 14 8.87 -24.57 -19.03
N ALA A 15 9.71 -25.36 -19.68
CA ALA A 15 11.12 -25.49 -19.37
C ALA A 15 11.90 -24.27 -19.90
N PHE A 16 12.03 -23.24 -19.09
CA PHE A 16 12.85 -22.06 -19.36
C PHE A 16 14.22 -22.18 -18.69
N ASP A 17 15.18 -21.39 -19.16
CA ASP A 17 16.48 -21.24 -18.51
C ASP A 17 16.40 -20.35 -17.25
N LEU A 18 15.41 -19.43 -17.21
CA LEU A 18 15.14 -18.53 -16.11
C LEU A 18 13.72 -17.96 -16.23
N ILE A 19 13.01 -17.85 -15.11
CA ILE A 19 11.74 -17.11 -15.04
C ILE A 19 11.95 -15.89 -14.14
N ILE A 20 11.61 -14.70 -14.65
CA ILE A 20 11.49 -13.48 -13.85
C ILE A 20 10.01 -13.17 -13.73
N PHE A 21 9.51 -13.05 -12.51
CA PHE A 21 8.11 -12.79 -12.22
C PHE A 21 7.96 -11.58 -11.31
N THR A 22 7.10 -10.65 -11.70
CA THR A 22 6.68 -9.52 -10.86
C THR A 22 5.20 -9.67 -10.52
N GLY A 23 4.85 -9.58 -9.23
CA GLY A 23 3.45 -9.67 -8.78
C GLY A 23 3.29 -9.96 -7.30
N SER A 24 2.13 -10.50 -6.91
CA SER A 24 1.87 -10.81 -5.50
C SER A 24 2.66 -12.01 -5.01
N GLY A 25 3.03 -12.01 -3.71
CA GLY A 25 3.70 -13.16 -3.10
C GLY A 25 2.94 -14.47 -3.24
N ALA A 26 1.60 -14.43 -3.18
CA ALA A 26 0.76 -15.61 -3.36
C ALA A 26 0.88 -16.20 -4.79
N THR A 27 1.01 -15.35 -5.80
CA THR A 27 1.22 -15.79 -7.20
C THR A 27 2.67 -16.23 -7.40
N GLY A 28 3.65 -15.51 -6.82
CA GLY A 28 5.06 -15.87 -6.89
C GLY A 28 5.33 -17.26 -6.33
N LYS A 29 4.70 -17.63 -5.22
CA LYS A 29 4.78 -19.01 -4.66
C LYS A 29 4.31 -20.07 -5.67
N LYS A 30 3.25 -19.80 -6.43
CA LYS A 30 2.73 -20.72 -7.46
C LYS A 30 3.68 -20.80 -8.66
N VAL A 31 4.20 -19.68 -9.11
CA VAL A 31 5.21 -19.64 -10.19
C VAL A 31 6.45 -20.44 -9.80
N MET A 32 6.97 -20.22 -8.60
CA MET A 32 8.12 -20.96 -8.09
C MET A 32 7.86 -22.48 -8.01
N ALA A 33 6.68 -22.89 -7.54
CA ALA A 33 6.30 -24.28 -7.47
C ALA A 33 6.21 -24.93 -8.87
N SER A 34 5.65 -24.23 -9.86
CA SER A 34 5.60 -24.71 -11.25
C SER A 34 7.00 -24.82 -11.89
N ALA A 35 7.84 -23.83 -11.65
CA ALA A 35 9.21 -23.80 -12.18
C ALA A 35 10.08 -24.94 -11.63
N ALA A 36 9.83 -25.35 -10.38
CA ALA A 36 10.54 -26.43 -9.72
C ALA A 36 10.40 -27.79 -10.44
N GLU A 37 9.31 -28.03 -11.18
CA GLU A 37 9.10 -29.26 -11.95
C GLU A 37 10.17 -29.44 -13.04
N ASN A 38 10.71 -28.33 -13.56
CA ASN A 38 11.77 -28.31 -14.58
C ASN A 38 13.14 -27.89 -14.03
N LEU A 39 13.26 -27.68 -12.72
CA LEU A 39 14.44 -27.11 -12.08
C LEU A 39 14.82 -25.72 -12.64
N THR A 40 13.82 -24.99 -13.14
CA THR A 40 14.01 -23.63 -13.67
C THR A 40 14.26 -22.64 -12.54
N PRO A 41 15.37 -21.89 -12.55
CA PRO A 41 15.60 -20.81 -11.59
C PRO A 41 14.53 -19.72 -11.70
N VAL A 42 14.18 -19.08 -10.57
CA VAL A 42 13.22 -17.98 -10.55
C VAL A 42 13.81 -16.75 -9.84
N ILE A 43 13.51 -15.57 -10.39
CA ILE A 43 13.68 -14.28 -9.72
C ILE A 43 12.27 -13.74 -9.48
N LEU A 44 11.95 -13.47 -8.20
CA LEU A 44 10.62 -13.01 -7.79
C LEU A 44 10.71 -11.56 -7.32
N GLU A 45 10.09 -10.65 -8.06
CA GLU A 45 9.89 -9.26 -7.70
C GLU A 45 8.48 -9.12 -7.12
N LEU A 46 8.39 -8.99 -5.81
CA LEU A 46 7.13 -9.06 -5.07
C LEU A 46 6.84 -7.73 -4.38
N GLY A 47 5.65 -7.61 -3.82
CA GLY A 47 5.29 -6.49 -2.97
C GLY A 47 5.87 -6.62 -1.56
N GLY A 48 5.59 -5.65 -0.74
CA GLY A 48 6.00 -5.60 0.67
C GLY A 48 5.31 -4.47 1.42
N LYS A 49 5.55 -4.40 2.72
CA LYS A 49 5.05 -3.31 3.57
C LYS A 49 6.16 -2.29 3.78
N SER A 50 6.40 -1.46 2.76
CA SER A 50 7.47 -0.45 2.76
C SER A 50 7.20 0.68 3.76
N PRO A 51 8.00 0.83 4.84
CA PRO A 51 7.84 1.91 5.80
C PRO A 51 8.45 3.23 5.32
N ALA A 52 7.84 4.35 5.73
CA ALA A 52 8.54 5.61 5.86
C ALA A 52 8.70 5.92 7.35
N ILE A 53 9.92 6.08 7.80
CA ILE A 53 10.24 6.38 9.21
C ILE A 53 10.71 7.84 9.27
N ILE A 54 10.01 8.65 10.06
CA ILE A 54 10.31 10.09 10.19
C ILE A 54 11.05 10.30 11.51
N ASP A 55 12.31 10.69 11.42
CA ASP A 55 13.09 11.12 12.58
C ASP A 55 12.47 12.41 13.17
N PRO A 56 12.37 12.57 14.52
CA PRO A 56 11.79 13.75 15.13
C PRO A 56 12.48 15.07 14.77
N ASP A 57 13.74 15.03 14.40
CA ASP A 57 14.53 16.20 14.00
C ASP A 57 14.44 16.49 12.49
N TYR A 58 13.73 15.65 11.71
CA TYR A 58 13.55 15.88 10.29
C TYR A 58 12.44 16.92 10.03
N ASP A 59 12.57 17.70 8.95
CA ASP A 59 11.54 18.64 8.50
C ASP A 59 10.23 17.91 8.18
N LEU A 60 9.25 18.06 9.08
CA LEU A 60 7.99 17.35 9.03
C LEU A 60 7.15 17.73 7.81
N ALA A 61 7.18 19.01 7.40
CA ALA A 61 6.45 19.49 6.22
C ALA A 61 7.01 18.85 4.94
N LYS A 62 8.34 18.74 4.86
CA LYS A 62 9.01 18.09 3.74
C LYS A 62 8.77 16.58 3.72
N ALA A 63 8.69 15.94 4.90
CA ALA A 63 8.32 14.53 5.01
C ALA A 63 6.89 14.31 4.49
N ALA A 64 5.93 15.11 4.94
CA ALA A 64 4.53 15.05 4.52
C ALA A 64 4.39 15.22 2.99
N GLU A 65 5.03 16.24 2.41
CA GLU A 65 5.05 16.48 0.97
C GLU A 65 5.51 15.24 0.19
N ARG A 66 6.67 14.68 0.55
CA ARG A 66 7.26 13.53 -0.15
C ARG A 66 6.43 12.26 -0.01
N ILE A 67 5.91 12.00 1.19
CA ILE A 67 5.09 10.83 1.47
C ILE A 67 3.76 10.93 0.72
N MET A 68 3.11 12.10 0.72
CA MET A 68 1.85 12.29 0.00
C MET A 68 2.02 12.21 -1.51
N PHE A 69 3.09 12.81 -2.05
CA PHE A 69 3.41 12.66 -3.47
C PHE A 69 3.55 11.18 -3.86
N ALA A 70 4.37 10.42 -3.11
CA ALA A 70 4.55 8.99 -3.35
C ALA A 70 3.24 8.20 -3.20
N LYS A 71 2.45 8.50 -2.16
CA LYS A 71 1.21 7.79 -1.87
C LYS A 71 0.12 8.05 -2.90
N GLN A 72 0.03 9.26 -3.42
CA GLN A 72 -0.96 9.65 -4.42
C GLN A 72 -0.58 9.17 -5.83
N PHE A 73 0.72 9.07 -6.11
CA PHE A 73 1.20 8.64 -7.41
C PHE A 73 0.66 7.24 -7.76
N ASN A 74 0.03 7.13 -8.92
CA ASN A 74 -0.66 5.91 -9.39
C ASN A 74 -1.69 5.34 -8.38
N ALA A 75 -2.32 6.20 -7.58
CA ALA A 75 -3.23 5.83 -6.47
C ALA A 75 -2.59 4.80 -5.52
N GLY A 76 -1.30 4.91 -5.28
CA GLY A 76 -0.56 4.01 -4.39
C GLY A 76 -0.29 2.60 -4.92
N GLN A 77 -0.60 2.31 -6.18
CA GLN A 77 -0.44 0.99 -6.79
C GLN A 77 0.98 0.79 -7.33
N ILE A 78 1.96 0.77 -6.42
CA ILE A 78 3.39 0.60 -6.73
C ILE A 78 4.02 -0.25 -5.64
N CYS A 79 4.88 -1.21 -6.00
CA CYS A 79 5.54 -2.14 -5.07
C CYS A 79 6.46 -1.45 -4.04
N VAL A 80 7.00 -0.28 -4.36
CA VAL A 80 7.82 0.56 -3.47
C VAL A 80 7.05 1.74 -2.87
N ASN A 81 5.72 1.74 -2.93
CA ASN A 81 4.89 2.78 -2.33
C ASN A 81 5.02 2.74 -0.81
N VAL A 82 4.88 3.91 -0.18
CA VAL A 82 4.81 4.01 1.28
C VAL A 82 3.53 3.31 1.77
N ASP A 83 3.67 2.12 2.35
CA ASP A 83 2.55 1.34 2.85
C ASP A 83 2.11 1.83 4.23
N TYR A 84 3.07 2.15 5.09
CA TYR A 84 2.82 2.80 6.37
C TYR A 84 3.91 3.83 6.71
N VAL A 85 3.58 4.75 7.59
CA VAL A 85 4.51 5.73 8.13
C VAL A 85 4.63 5.55 9.65
N MET A 86 5.84 5.68 10.15
CA MET A 86 6.10 5.80 11.58
C MET A 86 6.53 7.23 11.88
N VAL A 87 5.80 7.88 12.78
CA VAL A 87 6.01 9.28 13.19
C VAL A 87 6.11 9.35 14.71
N HIS A 88 6.98 10.22 15.23
CA HIS A 88 7.07 10.40 16.68
C HIS A 88 5.72 10.86 17.24
N LYS A 89 5.33 10.31 18.40
CA LYS A 89 4.02 10.51 19.02
C LYS A 89 3.64 11.97 19.20
N SER A 90 4.62 12.85 19.51
CA SER A 90 4.37 14.29 19.68
C SER A 90 4.05 15.02 18.38
N GLN A 91 4.26 14.42 17.21
CA GLN A 91 4.15 15.07 15.90
C GLN A 91 3.00 14.53 15.06
N ILE A 92 2.23 13.55 15.54
CA ILE A 92 1.20 12.88 14.73
C ILE A 92 0.12 13.85 14.24
N ASP A 93 -0.38 14.71 15.08
CA ASP A 93 -1.48 15.63 14.71
C ASP A 93 -1.00 16.65 13.66
N GLU A 94 0.21 17.20 13.84
CA GLU A 94 0.82 18.11 12.88
C GLU A 94 1.09 17.40 11.54
N PHE A 95 1.61 16.17 11.57
CA PHE A 95 1.85 15.38 10.37
C PHE A 95 0.56 15.12 9.59
N ILE A 96 -0.51 14.70 10.27
CA ILE A 96 -1.82 14.47 9.65
C ILE A 96 -2.36 15.75 9.00
N GLN A 97 -2.23 16.89 9.68
CA GLN A 97 -2.64 18.17 9.14
C GLN A 97 -1.84 18.55 7.89
N LEU A 98 -0.51 18.47 7.93
CA LEU A 98 0.37 18.78 6.79
C LEU A 98 0.07 17.89 5.58
N CYS A 99 -0.15 16.58 5.80
CA CYS A 99 -0.56 15.65 4.76
C CYS A 99 -1.92 16.03 4.15
N GLY A 100 -2.89 16.37 4.99
CA GLY A 100 -4.23 16.78 4.55
C GLY A 100 -4.21 18.08 3.74
N ASP A 101 -3.43 19.06 4.16
CA ASP A 101 -3.28 20.34 3.47
C ASP A 101 -2.58 20.18 2.12
N TRP A 102 -1.57 19.30 2.07
CA TRP A 102 -0.91 18.97 0.81
C TRP A 102 -1.89 18.31 -0.18
N LEU A 103 -2.69 17.33 0.27
CA LEU A 103 -3.69 16.67 -0.58
C LEU A 103 -4.71 17.66 -1.13
N LYS A 104 -5.27 18.54 -0.28
CA LYS A 104 -6.24 19.57 -0.71
C LYS A 104 -5.66 20.55 -1.74
N SER A 105 -4.36 20.82 -1.65
CA SER A 105 -3.68 21.77 -2.55
C SER A 105 -3.26 21.14 -3.87
N ASN A 106 -2.93 19.86 -3.89
CA ASN A 106 -2.33 19.16 -5.04
C ASN A 106 -3.27 18.14 -5.70
N VAL A 107 -4.31 17.69 -4.98
CA VAL A 107 -5.28 16.71 -5.47
C VAL A 107 -6.69 17.29 -5.27
N PRO A 108 -7.15 18.16 -6.17
CA PRO A 108 -8.40 18.92 -5.96
C PRO A 108 -9.64 18.04 -5.91
N THR A 109 -9.68 16.95 -6.66
CA THR A 109 -10.79 15.99 -6.68
C THR A 109 -10.39 14.65 -7.27
N ILE A 110 -10.94 13.55 -6.74
CA ILE A 110 -10.80 12.23 -7.36
C ILE A 110 -11.60 12.10 -8.67
N ALA A 111 -12.53 13.00 -8.93
CA ALA A 111 -13.28 13.02 -10.20
C ALA A 111 -12.42 13.46 -11.39
N SER A 112 -11.28 14.14 -11.14
CA SER A 112 -10.34 14.58 -12.20
C SER A 112 -9.85 13.38 -13.03
N ASP A 113 -9.68 13.61 -14.34
CA ASP A 113 -9.08 12.63 -15.26
C ASP A 113 -7.61 12.32 -14.90
N ASP A 114 -6.95 13.24 -14.18
CA ASP A 114 -5.58 13.06 -13.71
C ASP A 114 -5.49 12.16 -12.44
N TYR A 115 -6.62 11.84 -11.78
CA TYR A 115 -6.62 10.94 -10.64
C TYR A 115 -6.76 9.49 -11.09
N THR A 116 -5.78 8.66 -10.75
CA THR A 116 -5.70 7.25 -11.17
C THR A 116 -6.77 6.40 -10.49
N SER A 117 -7.48 5.57 -11.27
CA SER A 117 -8.41 4.56 -10.78
C SER A 117 -7.67 3.32 -10.23
N MET A 118 -8.31 2.54 -9.38
CA MET A 118 -7.84 1.19 -9.09
C MET A 118 -7.86 0.37 -10.39
N ILE A 119 -6.86 -0.49 -10.55
CA ILE A 119 -6.61 -1.20 -11.81
C ILE A 119 -7.82 -2.03 -12.28
N ASP A 120 -8.53 -2.65 -11.37
CA ASP A 120 -9.73 -3.42 -11.65
C ASP A 120 -10.73 -3.37 -10.48
N GLN A 121 -11.91 -3.96 -10.68
CA GLN A 121 -12.95 -4.01 -9.65
C GLN A 121 -12.49 -4.76 -8.40
N ARG A 122 -11.71 -5.83 -8.54
CA ARG A 122 -11.19 -6.60 -7.40
C ARG A 122 -10.25 -5.77 -6.52
N ALA A 123 -9.43 -4.92 -7.15
CA ALA A 123 -8.54 -4.01 -6.43
C ALA A 123 -9.33 -2.94 -5.68
N TYR A 124 -10.39 -2.39 -6.30
CA TYR A 124 -11.30 -1.47 -5.65
C TYR A 124 -12.02 -2.11 -4.46
N ASP A 125 -12.66 -3.25 -4.67
CA ASP A 125 -13.40 -3.98 -3.61
C ASP A 125 -12.48 -4.34 -2.44
N ARG A 126 -11.23 -4.68 -2.73
CA ARG A 126 -10.21 -4.94 -1.70
C ARG A 126 -9.91 -3.69 -0.86
N MET A 127 -9.84 -2.49 -1.47
CA MET A 127 -9.65 -1.25 -0.70
C MET A 127 -10.83 -0.99 0.23
N ILE A 128 -12.05 -1.14 -0.28
CA ILE A 128 -13.25 -0.94 0.53
C ILE A 128 -13.31 -1.95 1.69
N ALA A 129 -13.10 -3.24 1.39
CA ALA A 129 -13.08 -4.27 2.42
C ALA A 129 -12.00 -4.05 3.48
N THR A 130 -10.82 -3.54 3.09
CA THR A 130 -9.72 -3.21 4.01
C THR A 130 -10.10 -2.05 4.95
N LEU A 131 -10.78 -1.03 4.43
CA LEU A 131 -11.28 0.08 5.26
C LEU A 131 -12.38 -0.37 6.22
N GLU A 132 -13.30 -1.22 5.77
CA GLU A 132 -14.36 -1.78 6.60
C GLU A 132 -13.78 -2.66 7.72
N ASP A 133 -12.81 -3.52 7.41
CA ASP A 133 -12.08 -4.31 8.39
C ASP A 133 -11.45 -3.41 9.46
N ALA A 134 -10.69 -2.41 9.05
CA ALA A 134 -10.05 -1.48 9.98
C ALA A 134 -11.07 -0.77 10.88
N LYS A 135 -12.19 -0.31 10.35
CA LYS A 135 -13.30 0.30 11.12
C LYS A 135 -13.89 -0.68 12.13
N ASN A 136 -14.14 -1.92 11.71
CA ASN A 136 -14.73 -2.96 12.57
C ASN A 136 -13.83 -3.33 13.75
N TYR A 137 -12.52 -3.24 13.58
CA TYR A 137 -11.53 -3.42 14.65
C TYR A 137 -11.21 -2.13 15.44
N GLY A 138 -11.92 -1.03 15.16
CA GLY A 138 -11.84 0.21 15.94
C GLY A 138 -10.80 1.22 15.48
N ALA A 139 -10.18 1.03 14.32
CA ALA A 139 -9.28 2.05 13.76
C ALA A 139 -10.04 3.33 13.42
N LYS A 140 -9.39 4.46 13.60
CA LYS A 140 -9.88 5.76 13.16
C LYS A 140 -9.48 5.99 11.71
N ILE A 141 -10.47 6.21 10.85
CA ILE A 141 -10.25 6.59 9.45
C ILE A 141 -10.35 8.11 9.32
N ILE A 142 -9.32 8.72 8.75
CA ILE A 142 -9.27 10.14 8.46
C ILE A 142 -9.30 10.31 6.95
N ASN A 143 -10.33 10.99 6.45
CA ASN A 143 -10.51 11.34 5.05
C ASN A 143 -10.23 12.84 4.88
N PRO A 144 -9.03 13.25 4.45
CA PRO A 144 -8.64 14.65 4.45
C PRO A 144 -9.41 15.50 3.44
N THR A 145 -9.82 14.93 2.32
CA THR A 145 -10.54 15.63 1.24
C THR A 145 -12.05 15.62 1.42
N GLY A 146 -12.57 14.70 2.24
CA GLY A 146 -14.00 14.49 2.44
C GLY A 146 -14.72 13.86 1.24
N GLU A 147 -13.99 13.41 0.23
CA GLU A 147 -14.57 12.73 -0.93
C GLU A 147 -14.80 11.24 -0.65
N GLU A 148 -15.88 10.70 -1.18
CA GLU A 148 -16.20 9.27 -1.01
C GLU A 148 -15.66 8.44 -2.18
N PRO A 149 -15.28 7.17 -1.94
CA PRO A 149 -14.92 6.25 -3.01
C PRO A 149 -16.02 6.14 -4.07
N ASN A 150 -15.63 6.13 -5.33
CA ASN A 150 -16.56 6.03 -6.46
C ASN A 150 -16.45 4.66 -7.13
N PRO A 151 -17.46 3.77 -7.01
CA PRO A 151 -17.43 2.43 -7.57
C PRO A 151 -17.48 2.41 -9.11
N ASP A 152 -18.13 3.39 -9.76
CA ASP A 152 -18.28 3.43 -11.21
C ASP A 152 -16.94 3.71 -11.90
N THR A 153 -16.13 4.58 -11.29
CA THR A 153 -14.80 4.92 -11.78
C THR A 153 -13.68 4.18 -11.06
N ARG A 154 -14.01 3.40 -10.03
CA ARG A 154 -13.04 2.70 -9.16
C ARG A 154 -12.00 3.63 -8.54
N LYS A 155 -12.36 4.87 -8.27
CA LYS A 155 -11.48 5.85 -7.64
C LYS A 155 -11.71 5.86 -6.13
N VAL A 156 -10.60 5.82 -5.38
CA VAL A 156 -10.60 5.85 -3.91
C VAL A 156 -9.71 7.01 -3.47
N PRO A 157 -10.22 7.96 -2.67
CA PRO A 157 -9.40 9.06 -2.18
C PRO A 157 -8.33 8.54 -1.22
N VAL A 158 -7.22 9.28 -1.08
CA VAL A 158 -6.22 8.97 -0.05
C VAL A 158 -6.86 9.09 1.32
N GLN A 159 -6.77 8.03 2.13
CA GLN A 159 -7.26 8.00 3.50
C GLN A 159 -6.17 7.57 4.46
N PHE A 160 -6.16 8.15 5.66
CA PHE A 160 -5.25 7.78 6.73
C PHE A 160 -5.96 6.84 7.70
N VAL A 161 -5.25 5.79 8.12
CA VAL A 161 -5.74 4.81 9.08
C VAL A 161 -4.83 4.87 10.30
N VAL A 162 -5.38 5.33 11.42
CA VAL A 162 -4.66 5.45 12.70
C VAL A 162 -5.30 4.54 13.76
N ASP A 163 -4.63 4.35 14.89
CA ASP A 163 -5.08 3.49 15.98
C ASP A 163 -5.30 2.04 15.52
N THR A 164 -4.37 1.53 14.69
CA THR A 164 -4.46 0.18 14.14
C THR A 164 -3.97 -0.88 15.13
N SER A 165 -4.61 -2.06 15.10
CA SER A 165 -4.18 -3.24 15.86
C SER A 165 -3.61 -4.35 14.95
N PRO A 166 -2.80 -5.27 15.50
CA PRO A 166 -2.17 -6.34 14.73
C PRO A 166 -3.14 -7.28 13.99
N GLU A 167 -4.40 -7.37 14.44
CA GLU A 167 -5.42 -8.25 13.87
C GLU A 167 -5.97 -7.71 12.54
N MET A 168 -5.82 -6.42 12.29
CA MET A 168 -6.36 -5.77 11.09
C MET A 168 -5.64 -6.23 9.82
N ILE A 169 -6.40 -6.44 8.75
CA ILE A 169 -5.86 -6.82 7.42
C ILE A 169 -4.79 -5.83 6.97
N ILE A 170 -5.02 -4.54 7.18
CA ILE A 170 -4.12 -3.46 6.74
C ILE A 170 -2.74 -3.52 7.42
N ARG A 171 -2.63 -4.17 8.58
CA ARG A 171 -1.36 -4.36 9.31
C ARG A 171 -0.53 -5.53 8.74
N ASN A 172 -1.19 -6.53 8.18
CA ASN A 172 -0.58 -7.81 7.80
C ASN A 172 -0.47 -7.99 6.28
N ARG A 173 -1.10 -7.14 5.50
CA ARG A 173 -1.11 -7.24 4.04
C ARG A 173 -0.70 -5.91 3.41
N GLU A 174 0.10 -5.99 2.35
CA GLU A 174 0.40 -4.84 1.50
C GLU A 174 -0.89 -4.16 1.04
N THR A 175 -0.97 -2.85 1.22
CA THR A 175 -2.14 -2.07 0.83
C THR A 175 -2.29 -2.01 -0.68
N PHE A 176 -1.20 -1.72 -1.40
CA PHE A 176 -1.17 -1.53 -2.85
C PHE A 176 -2.32 -0.65 -3.33
N GLY A 177 -2.43 0.53 -2.70
CA GLY A 177 -3.55 1.44 -2.89
C GLY A 177 -3.42 2.73 -2.07
N PRO A 178 -4.42 3.62 -2.13
CA PRO A 178 -4.36 4.97 -1.55
C PRO A 178 -4.67 5.03 -0.05
N LEU A 179 -4.42 3.96 0.70
CA LEU A 179 -4.57 3.95 2.15
C LEU A 179 -3.19 4.06 2.81
N LEU A 180 -3.04 4.96 3.76
CA LEU A 180 -1.81 5.16 4.51
C LEU A 180 -2.03 4.84 5.99
N VAL A 181 -1.36 3.82 6.50
CA VAL A 181 -1.33 3.55 7.94
C VAL A 181 -0.36 4.51 8.61
N ILE A 182 -0.78 5.15 9.70
CA ILE A 182 0.08 6.01 10.52
C ILE A 182 0.24 5.37 11.89
N ILE A 183 1.48 5.05 12.25
CA ILE A 183 1.87 4.41 13.49
C ILE A 183 2.73 5.40 14.27
N THR A 184 2.48 5.54 15.57
CA THR A 184 3.32 6.36 16.42
C THR A 184 4.41 5.54 17.10
N TYR A 185 5.53 6.19 17.40
CA TYR A 185 6.60 5.64 18.21
C TYR A 185 7.13 6.71 19.20
N GLU A 186 7.78 6.28 20.25
CA GLU A 186 8.45 7.15 21.23
C GLU A 186 9.97 6.98 21.19
N THR A 187 10.45 5.77 20.85
CA THR A 187 11.88 5.46 20.79
C THR A 187 12.28 4.78 19.48
N PRO A 188 13.53 4.92 19.03
CA PRO A 188 14.02 4.20 17.84
C PRO A 188 13.95 2.68 17.99
N GLU A 189 14.07 2.16 19.21
CA GLU A 189 13.98 0.73 19.50
C GLU A 189 12.61 0.16 19.16
N GLU A 190 11.53 0.91 19.43
CA GLU A 190 10.14 0.53 19.03
C GLU A 190 10.01 0.43 17.51
N VAL A 191 10.67 1.33 16.78
CA VAL A 191 10.69 1.29 15.31
C VAL A 191 11.36 0.02 14.80
N ILE A 192 12.53 -0.29 15.34
CA ILE A 192 13.30 -1.49 14.97
C ILE A 192 12.52 -2.76 15.30
N GLU A 193 11.91 -2.83 16.49
CA GLU A 193 11.09 -3.96 16.89
C GLU A 193 9.88 -4.12 15.97
N HIS A 194 9.19 -3.03 15.64
CA HIS A 194 8.05 -3.06 14.73
C HIS A 194 8.43 -3.58 13.35
N VAL A 195 9.51 -3.07 12.75
CA VAL A 195 9.97 -3.50 11.43
C VAL A 195 10.40 -4.97 11.43
N ASN A 196 11.09 -5.40 12.47
CA ASN A 196 11.57 -6.78 12.59
C ASN A 196 10.48 -7.79 12.97
N SER A 197 9.33 -7.34 13.45
CA SER A 197 8.18 -8.21 13.75
C SER A 197 7.33 -8.55 12.52
N GLY A 198 7.56 -7.88 11.39
CA GLY A 198 6.90 -8.14 10.12
C GLY A 198 7.58 -9.24 9.31
N ASP A 199 6.84 -9.78 8.32
CA ASP A 199 7.37 -10.73 7.32
C ASP A 199 8.20 -9.99 6.24
#